data_1be5d70cef0256a92424ce3d1d7a3a98
#
_entry.id   1be5d70cef0256a92424ce3d1d7a3a98
#
_cell.length_a   1.000
_cell.length_b   1.000
_cell.length_c   1.000
_cell.angle_alpha   90.00
_cell.angle_beta   90.00
_cell.angle_gamma   90.00
#
_symmetry.space_group_name_H-M   'P 1'
#
loop_
_entity.id
_entity.type
_entity.pdbx_description
1 polymer ?
#
loop_
_entity_poly.entity_id
_entity_poly.type
_entity_poly.pdbx_seq_one_letter_code
_entity_poly.pdbx_strand_id
1 'polypeptide(L)'
;MAAPIEDATYLDAIAEVTWTQLVSASGLPEGELRELVRYGALVPRDPAAPTWTFEARWLVVAKAASRIRHDFELDPYGVSVVLGYVERIERLEAELRALRAQLG
;
A
#
# COMPACT_ATOMS: atom_id res chain seq x y z
N MET A 1 15.86 19.86 -13.64
CA MET A 1 15.32 20.54 -12.48
C MET A 1 14.72 19.54 -11.50
N ALA A 2 15.02 19.69 -10.25
CA ALA A 2 14.51 18.75 -9.24
C ALA A 2 13.01 18.96 -9.04
N ALA A 3 12.27 17.86 -8.92
CA ALA A 3 10.85 17.93 -8.67
C ALA A 3 10.60 18.35 -7.21
N PRO A 4 9.71 19.29 -6.97
CA PRO A 4 9.28 19.59 -5.60
C PRO A 4 8.61 18.40 -4.95
N ILE A 5 8.49 18.42 -3.63
CA ILE A 5 7.88 17.34 -2.88
C ILE A 5 6.40 17.13 -3.27
N GLU A 6 5.68 18.21 -3.54
CA GLU A 6 4.30 18.09 -4.00
C GLU A 6 4.17 17.37 -5.33
N ASP A 7 5.24 17.36 -6.14
CA ASP A 7 5.25 16.59 -7.38
C ASP A 7 5.31 15.09 -7.09
N ALA A 8 5.89 14.68 -5.96
CA ALA A 8 5.89 13.28 -5.57
C ALA A 8 4.46 12.78 -5.32
N THR A 9 3.61 13.60 -4.70
CA THR A 9 2.20 13.26 -4.49
C THR A 9 1.47 13.17 -5.82
N TYR A 10 1.76 14.11 -6.74
CA TYR A 10 1.17 14.10 -8.06
C TYR A 10 1.58 12.85 -8.84
N LEU A 11 2.86 12.48 -8.76
CA LEU A 11 3.36 11.28 -9.44
C LEU A 11 2.73 10.01 -8.85
N ASP A 12 2.49 9.96 -7.54
CA ASP A 12 1.80 8.83 -6.92
C ASP A 12 0.39 8.67 -7.49
N ALA A 13 -0.29 9.78 -7.79
CA ALA A 13 -1.65 9.74 -8.31
C ALA A 13 -1.72 9.26 -9.75
N ILE A 14 -0.72 9.59 -10.57
CA ILE A 14 -0.74 9.31 -12.01
C ILE A 14 0.18 8.17 -12.42
N ALA A 15 1.23 7.88 -11.65
CA ALA A 15 2.16 6.81 -11.98
C ALA A 15 1.47 5.46 -11.83
N GLU A 16 1.75 4.58 -12.76
CA GLU A 16 1.24 3.22 -12.73
C GLU A 16 2.36 2.24 -12.47
N VAL A 17 2.04 1.27 -11.63
CA VAL A 17 2.92 0.13 -11.37
C VAL A 17 2.24 -1.09 -11.94
N THR A 18 2.93 -1.83 -12.78
CA THR A 18 2.39 -3.07 -13.33
C THR A 18 2.46 -4.17 -12.28
N TRP A 19 1.67 -5.21 -12.49
CA TRP A 19 1.71 -6.39 -11.64
C TRP A 19 3.14 -6.96 -11.54
N THR A 20 3.82 -7.08 -12.66
CA THR A 20 5.19 -7.59 -12.71
C THR A 20 6.14 -6.72 -11.89
N GLN A 21 6.00 -5.41 -12.01
CA GLN A 21 6.82 -4.48 -11.22
C GLN A 21 6.54 -4.60 -9.73
N LEU A 22 5.27 -4.75 -9.35
CA LEU A 22 4.89 -4.90 -7.95
C LEU A 22 5.48 -6.18 -7.37
N VAL A 23 5.35 -7.29 -8.07
CA VAL A 23 5.92 -8.57 -7.65
C VAL A 23 7.42 -8.46 -7.47
N SER A 24 8.09 -7.88 -8.47
CA SER A 24 9.55 -7.76 -8.49
C SER A 24 10.06 -6.90 -7.33
N ALA A 25 9.38 -5.80 -7.04
CA ALA A 25 9.86 -4.82 -6.06
C ALA A 25 9.42 -5.12 -4.62
N SER A 26 8.36 -5.91 -4.43
CA SER A 26 7.81 -6.14 -3.10
C SER A 26 8.65 -7.05 -2.22
N GLY A 27 9.35 -8.00 -2.84
CA GLY A 27 10.07 -9.02 -2.10
C GLY A 27 9.20 -10.19 -1.65
N LEU A 28 7.94 -10.24 -2.07
CA LEU A 28 7.02 -11.32 -1.74
C LEU A 28 6.83 -12.25 -2.94
N PRO A 29 6.58 -13.54 -2.69
CA PRO A 29 6.16 -14.45 -3.75
C PRO A 29 4.87 -13.96 -4.39
N GLU A 30 4.72 -14.17 -5.69
CA GLU A 30 3.56 -13.73 -6.44
C GLU A 30 2.25 -14.23 -5.84
N GLY A 31 2.22 -15.50 -5.43
CA GLY A 31 1.03 -16.09 -4.83
C GLY A 31 0.57 -15.37 -3.56
N GLU A 32 1.52 -14.95 -2.74
CA GLU A 32 1.19 -14.21 -1.52
C GLU A 32 0.68 -12.80 -1.83
N LEU A 33 1.27 -12.13 -2.81
CA LEU A 33 0.75 -10.85 -3.26
C LEU A 33 -0.66 -10.96 -3.79
N ARG A 34 -0.94 -12.01 -4.54
CA ARG A 34 -2.27 -12.28 -5.09
C ARG A 34 -3.29 -12.46 -3.96
N GLU A 35 -2.87 -13.15 -2.89
CA GLU A 35 -3.72 -13.29 -1.72
C GLU A 35 -3.99 -11.95 -1.03
N LEU A 36 -3.00 -11.06 -0.98
CA LEU A 36 -3.20 -9.72 -0.41
C LEU A 36 -4.21 -8.91 -1.22
N VAL A 37 -4.19 -9.04 -2.54
CA VAL A 37 -5.21 -8.42 -3.39
C VAL A 37 -6.59 -8.99 -3.06
N ARG A 38 -6.66 -10.30 -2.91
CA ARG A 38 -7.91 -10.99 -2.61
C ARG A 38 -8.49 -10.56 -1.27
N TYR A 39 -7.65 -10.31 -0.27
CA TYR A 39 -8.09 -9.84 1.05
C TYR A 39 -8.33 -8.33 1.09
N GLY A 40 -8.10 -7.62 -0.02
CA GLY A 40 -8.32 -6.18 -0.06
C GLY A 40 -7.20 -5.35 0.52
N ALA A 41 -6.05 -5.95 0.83
CA ALA A 41 -4.90 -5.22 1.35
C ALA A 41 -4.16 -4.46 0.27
N LEU A 42 -4.25 -4.90 -0.97
CA LEU A 42 -3.73 -4.22 -2.16
C LEU A 42 -4.88 -4.08 -3.13
N VAL A 43 -5.10 -2.87 -3.63
CA VAL A 43 -6.26 -2.61 -4.48
C VAL A 43 -5.80 -2.17 -5.87
N PRO A 44 -6.02 -2.99 -6.90
CA PRO A 44 -5.72 -2.59 -8.27
C PRO A 44 -6.59 -1.43 -8.72
N ARG A 45 -6.13 -0.68 -9.72
CA ARG A 45 -6.94 0.41 -10.29
C ARG A 45 -8.28 -0.11 -10.81
N ASP A 46 -8.25 -1.26 -11.47
CA ASP A 46 -9.46 -1.94 -11.95
C ASP A 46 -9.32 -3.42 -11.64
N PRO A 47 -9.97 -3.89 -10.57
CA PRO A 47 -9.88 -5.31 -10.19
C PRO A 47 -10.40 -6.28 -11.25
N ALA A 48 -11.26 -5.81 -12.15
CA ALA A 48 -11.84 -6.65 -13.20
C ALA A 48 -10.98 -6.68 -14.47
N ALA A 49 -9.93 -5.86 -14.54
CA ALA A 49 -9.07 -5.85 -15.73
C ALA A 49 -8.31 -7.17 -15.86
N PRO A 50 -8.05 -7.62 -17.09
CA PRO A 50 -7.30 -8.88 -17.30
C PRO A 50 -5.88 -8.80 -16.75
N THR A 51 -5.29 -7.61 -16.74
CA THR A 51 -3.96 -7.38 -16.17
C THR A 51 -4.06 -6.23 -15.18
N TRP A 52 -3.61 -6.47 -13.96
CA TRP A 52 -3.71 -5.48 -12.92
C TRP A 52 -2.62 -4.42 -13.04
N THR A 53 -3.01 -3.17 -12.82
CA THR A 53 -2.09 -2.06 -12.57
C THR A 53 -2.50 -1.41 -11.26
N PHE A 54 -1.55 -0.72 -10.64
CA PHE A 54 -1.73 -0.13 -9.31
C PHE A 54 -1.21 1.29 -9.32
N GLU A 55 -1.77 2.12 -8.46
CA GLU A 55 -1.14 3.39 -8.15
C GLU A 55 0.18 3.14 -7.42
N ALA A 56 1.12 4.06 -7.58
CA ALA A 56 2.46 3.88 -7.01
C ALA A 56 2.47 3.70 -5.50
N ARG A 57 1.51 4.27 -4.80
CA ARG A 57 1.42 4.13 -3.33
C ARG A 57 1.31 2.67 -2.88
N TRP A 58 0.75 1.82 -3.72
CA TRP A 58 0.61 0.40 -3.38
C TRP A 58 1.94 -0.34 -3.35
N LEU A 59 2.95 0.21 -4.01
CA LEU A 59 4.30 -0.34 -3.91
C LEU A 59 4.84 -0.19 -2.48
N VAL A 60 4.58 0.94 -1.85
CA VAL A 60 4.97 1.18 -0.46
C VAL A 60 4.25 0.20 0.46
N VAL A 61 2.95 -0.01 0.23
CA VAL A 61 2.16 -0.97 1.02
C VAL A 61 2.69 -2.39 0.83
N ALA A 62 3.02 -2.77 -0.41
CA ALA A 62 3.56 -4.11 -0.68
C ALA A 62 4.89 -4.35 0.02
N LYS A 63 5.74 -3.34 0.05
CA LYS A 63 7.03 -3.44 0.77
C LYS A 63 6.81 -3.55 2.28
N ALA A 64 5.86 -2.80 2.82
CA ALA A 64 5.50 -2.90 4.23
C ALA A 64 4.95 -4.30 4.55
N ALA A 65 4.13 -4.85 3.66
CA ALA A 65 3.60 -6.20 3.79
C ALA A 65 4.72 -7.24 3.86
N SER A 66 5.73 -7.08 3.01
CA SER A 66 6.88 -7.97 3.01
C SER A 66 7.62 -7.94 4.35
N ARG A 67 7.82 -6.75 4.91
CA ARG A 67 8.49 -6.63 6.21
C ARG A 67 7.66 -7.26 7.33
N ILE A 68 6.37 -7.00 7.35
CA ILE A 68 5.47 -7.55 8.37
C ILE A 68 5.46 -9.07 8.30
N ARG A 69 5.35 -9.60 7.09
CA ARG A 69 5.37 -11.05 6.89
C ARG A 69 6.67 -11.65 7.40
N HIS A 70 7.79 -11.03 7.07
CA HIS A 70 9.11 -11.54 7.42
C HIS A 70 9.38 -11.41 8.92
N ASP A 71 9.10 -10.26 9.50
CA ASP A 71 9.43 -9.97 10.89
C ASP A 71 8.55 -10.73 11.88
N PHE A 72 7.29 -10.97 11.53
CA PHE A 72 6.32 -11.59 12.41
C PHE A 72 5.91 -12.99 11.96
N GLU A 73 6.46 -13.46 10.85
CA GLU A 73 6.16 -14.79 10.29
C GLU A 73 4.66 -15.04 10.11
N LEU A 74 3.95 -14.01 9.66
CA LEU A 74 2.51 -14.08 9.43
C LEU A 74 2.22 -14.60 8.03
N ASP A 75 1.11 -15.30 7.89
CA ASP A 75 0.59 -15.67 6.58
C ASP A 75 -0.06 -14.43 5.92
N PRO A 76 -0.43 -14.51 4.63
CA PRO A 76 -1.03 -13.35 3.95
C PRO A 76 -2.30 -12.81 4.62
N TYR A 77 -3.10 -13.67 5.21
CA TYR A 77 -4.29 -13.20 5.93
C TYR A 77 -3.89 -12.36 7.15
N GLY A 78 -2.95 -12.86 7.94
CA GLY A 78 -2.45 -12.12 9.10
C GLY A 78 -1.82 -10.79 8.70
N VAL A 79 -1.06 -10.77 7.61
CA VAL A 79 -0.48 -9.54 7.08
C VAL A 79 -1.59 -8.55 6.72
N SER A 80 -2.65 -9.01 6.07
CA SER A 80 -3.76 -8.13 5.68
C SER A 80 -4.46 -7.52 6.89
N VAL A 81 -4.60 -8.29 7.97
CA VAL A 81 -5.21 -7.81 9.22
C VAL A 81 -4.32 -6.72 9.83
N VAL A 82 -3.02 -6.94 9.92
CA VAL A 82 -2.09 -5.96 10.47
C VAL A 82 -2.09 -4.69 9.66
N LEU A 83 -2.04 -4.79 8.33
CA LEU A 83 -2.08 -3.63 7.45
C LEU A 83 -3.36 -2.82 7.65
N GLY A 84 -4.49 -3.49 7.83
CA GLY A 84 -5.76 -2.83 8.10
C GLY A 84 -5.72 -2.02 9.40
N TYR A 85 -5.11 -2.57 10.44
CA TYR A 85 -4.97 -1.85 11.70
C TYR A 85 -4.00 -0.69 11.58
N VAL A 86 -2.88 -0.86 10.89
CA VAL A 86 -1.93 0.22 10.66
C VAL A 86 -2.60 1.38 9.93
N GLU A 87 -3.36 1.09 8.88
CA GLU A 87 -4.10 2.09 8.14
C GLU A 87 -5.10 2.83 9.05
N ARG A 88 -5.79 2.10 9.89
CA ARG A 88 -6.75 2.68 10.82
C ARG A 88 -6.07 3.60 11.84
N ILE A 89 -4.92 3.18 12.36
CA ILE A 89 -4.14 3.98 13.30
C ILE A 89 -3.70 5.28 12.62
N GLU A 90 -3.17 5.19 11.42
CA GLU A 90 -2.71 6.37 10.68
C GLU A 90 -3.85 7.35 10.43
N ARG A 91 -5.03 6.84 10.09
CA ARG A 91 -6.20 7.68 9.88
C ARG A 91 -6.63 8.38 11.16
N LEU A 92 -6.66 7.64 12.28
CA LEU A 92 -7.02 8.22 13.58
C LEU A 92 -6.00 9.26 14.03
N GLU A 93 -4.73 9.02 13.79
CA GLU A 93 -3.68 10.00 14.08
C GLU A 93 -3.85 11.26 13.26
N ALA A 94 -4.22 11.13 11.99
CA ALA A 94 -4.46 12.28 11.14
C ALA A 94 -5.68 13.08 11.62
N GLU A 95 -6.74 12.39 12.02
CA GLU A 95 -7.92 13.04 12.59
C GLU A 95 -7.58 13.78 13.87
N LEU A 96 -6.77 13.18 14.72
CA LEU A 96 -6.34 13.80 15.97
C LEU A 96 -5.52 15.07 15.72
N ARG A 97 -4.60 15.02 14.76
CA ARG A 97 -3.82 16.20 14.37
C ARG A 97 -4.74 17.32 13.86
N ALA A 98 -5.73 16.98 13.05
CA ALA A 98 -6.67 17.95 12.52
C ALA A 98 -7.48 18.61 13.64
N LEU A 99 -7.95 17.82 14.60
CA LEU A 99 -8.68 18.35 15.75
C LEU A 99 -7.83 19.26 16.62
N ARG A 100 -6.58 18.87 16.86
CA ARG A 100 -5.65 19.70 17.63
C ARG A 100 -5.38 21.02 16.94
N ALA A 101 -5.26 21.02 15.62
CA ALA A 101 -5.07 22.23 14.85
C ALA A 101 -6.26 23.18 14.99
N GLN A 102 -7.48 22.64 15.06
CA GLN A 102 -8.68 23.44 15.24
C GLN A 102 -8.76 24.07 16.65
N LEU A 103 -8.27 23.37 17.65
CA LEU A 103 -8.32 23.84 19.02
C LEU A 103 -7.20 24.81 19.35
N GLY A 104 -6.11 24.65 18.67
CA GLY A 104 -4.91 25.36 19.00
C GLY A 104 -4.61 26.58 18.28
#